data_45e88c6b28d9f99b07c659454c983123
#
_entry.id   45e88c6b28d9f99b07c659454c983123
#
_cell.length_a   1.000
_cell.length_b   1.000
_cell.length_c   1.000
_cell.angle_alpha   90.00
_cell.angle_beta   90.00
_cell.angle_gamma   90.00
#
_symmetry.space_group_name_H-M   'P 1'
#
loop_
_entity.id
_entity.type
_entity.pdbx_description
1 polymer ?
#
loop_
_entity_poly.entity_id
_entity_poly.type
_entity_poly.pdbx_seq_one_letter_code
_entity_poly.pdbx_strand_id
1 'polypeptide(L)'
;MKKKSILFFGLLLALFACDNTPKPEPNNTTKEPTATITVNDAIQLISDSIVMDSTNASLFLHRAKAYFANEQVGQAMVDINKALQLDPNNIETYLLLADVYYALGDQDNISSTLNKAVEINSLDARPLVKLAELNLLQQNFNLAFAYVDKALGLSTYNPKAYFVKGMCFMASKQDTVNALKNFQLAAEQDESFYDPVEQISRIYAIQQPPYAMDYLRKAQQQFPDIPTPRYELAMYLQSHGEPEEALAHYDTILMKYPYNYIVLFNKGYVNYVYLMDNEAALEYFNRALTINPAYIDAKYNKGRVLEQMGDYSQATEIYKDVLKTQPDYKLAIDALNRVQNQEKE
;
A
#
# COMPACT_ATOMS: atom_id res chain seq x y z
N MET A 1 15.90 18.90 -22.84
CA MET A 1 15.06 19.58 -21.85
C MET A 1 13.62 19.49 -22.27
N LYS A 2 12.76 18.65 -21.67
CA LYS A 2 11.30 18.80 -21.60
C LYS A 2 10.66 17.57 -20.96
N LYS A 3 9.97 17.79 -19.83
CA LYS A 3 8.83 17.04 -19.28
C LYS A 3 9.04 15.55 -18.95
N LYS A 4 9.60 15.30 -17.75
CA LYS A 4 9.32 14.10 -16.97
C LYS A 4 8.77 14.55 -15.61
N SER A 5 7.52 14.89 -15.56
CA SER A 5 6.87 15.39 -14.34
C SER A 5 5.37 15.13 -14.40
N ILE A 6 4.94 13.89 -14.49
CA ILE A 6 3.55 13.48 -14.21
C ILE A 6 3.55 11.96 -14.00
N LEU A 7 4.12 11.46 -12.92
CA LEU A 7 3.98 10.03 -12.58
C LEU A 7 4.05 9.76 -11.06
N PHE A 8 4.00 10.81 -10.21
CA PHE A 8 4.19 10.65 -8.77
C PHE A 8 2.91 10.73 -7.92
N PHE A 9 1.76 11.13 -8.52
CA PHE A 9 0.54 11.36 -7.75
C PHE A 9 -0.51 10.24 -7.84
N GLY A 10 -0.34 9.27 -8.73
CA GLY A 10 -1.31 8.18 -8.92
C GLY A 10 -1.16 6.98 -7.98
N LEU A 11 -0.09 6.89 -7.19
CA LEU A 11 0.25 5.67 -6.45
C LEU A 11 -0.16 5.70 -4.97
N LEU A 12 -0.59 6.84 -4.44
CA LEU A 12 -1.06 6.93 -3.04
C LEU A 12 -2.46 6.34 -2.81
N LEU A 13 -3.24 6.13 -3.87
CA LEU A 13 -4.61 5.56 -3.79
C LEU A 13 -4.66 4.05 -4.02
N ALA A 14 -3.55 3.42 -4.43
CA ALA A 14 -3.54 1.98 -4.74
C ALA A 14 -3.20 1.07 -3.54
N LEU A 15 -2.84 1.60 -2.38
CA LEU A 15 -2.47 0.79 -1.21
C LEU A 15 -3.68 0.28 -0.41
N PHE A 16 -4.91 0.75 -0.70
CA PHE A 16 -6.14 0.30 -0.02
C PHE A 16 -7.07 -0.56 -0.88
N ALA A 17 -6.69 -0.93 -2.09
CA ALA A 17 -7.60 -1.59 -3.04
C ALA A 17 -7.16 -2.99 -3.50
N CYS A 18 -6.44 -3.75 -2.69
CA CYS A 18 -6.06 -5.13 -3.05
C CYS A 18 -6.25 -6.11 -1.89
N ASP A 19 -7.47 -6.22 -1.36
CA ASP A 19 -7.85 -7.39 -0.57
C ASP A 19 -9.23 -7.94 -1.01
N ASN A 20 -9.33 -8.26 -2.30
CA ASN A 20 -10.40 -9.10 -2.86
C ASN A 20 -9.83 -10.46 -3.28
N THR A 21 -9.18 -11.16 -2.34
CA THR A 21 -8.90 -12.58 -2.51
C THR A 21 -10.04 -13.39 -1.91
N PRO A 22 -10.60 -14.37 -2.64
CA PRO A 22 -11.54 -15.31 -2.03
C PRO A 22 -10.82 -16.08 -0.92
N LYS A 23 -11.41 -16.10 0.28
CA LYS A 23 -10.89 -16.84 1.43
C LYS A 23 -10.80 -18.33 1.07
N PRO A 24 -9.66 -19.00 1.28
CA PRO A 24 -9.57 -20.43 1.09
C PRO A 24 -10.41 -21.17 2.15
N GLU A 25 -11.15 -22.18 1.71
CA GLU A 25 -11.84 -23.11 2.62
C GLU A 25 -10.82 -23.86 3.51
N PRO A 26 -11.14 -24.17 4.77
CA PRO A 26 -10.21 -24.78 5.70
C PRO A 26 -9.94 -26.23 5.36
N ASN A 27 -8.72 -26.55 4.98
CA ASN A 27 -8.24 -27.94 4.94
C ASN A 27 -7.99 -28.42 6.36
N ASN A 28 -8.73 -29.45 6.75
CA ASN A 28 -8.63 -30.19 8.00
C ASN A 28 -7.26 -30.88 8.14
N THR A 29 -6.36 -30.30 8.93
CA THR A 29 -5.29 -31.07 9.58
C THR A 29 -5.21 -30.66 11.04
N THR A 30 -5.45 -31.65 11.89
CA THR A 30 -5.45 -31.61 13.35
C THR A 30 -4.13 -31.09 13.93
N LYS A 31 -4.13 -29.81 14.38
CA LYS A 31 -3.28 -29.31 15.48
C LYS A 31 -4.22 -28.66 16.46
N GLU A 32 -4.02 -28.92 17.76
CA GLU A 32 -4.80 -28.30 18.83
C GLU A 32 -4.84 -26.78 18.63
N PRO A 33 -6.01 -26.14 18.62
CA PRO A 33 -6.12 -24.71 18.43
C PRO A 33 -5.78 -24.01 19.75
N THR A 34 -4.66 -23.31 19.80
CA THR A 34 -4.64 -22.08 20.59
C THR A 34 -5.73 -21.20 19.99
N ALA A 35 -6.84 -21.08 20.70
CA ALA A 35 -8.02 -20.33 20.24
C ALA A 35 -7.61 -18.88 19.95
N THR A 36 -7.39 -18.59 18.69
CA THR A 36 -7.21 -17.20 18.23
C THR A 36 -8.58 -16.54 18.37
N ILE A 37 -8.71 -15.65 19.35
CA ILE A 37 -9.93 -14.86 19.55
C ILE A 37 -10.17 -14.07 18.25
N THR A 38 -11.28 -14.34 17.60
CA THR A 38 -11.66 -13.58 16.38
C THR A 38 -12.12 -12.17 16.75
N VAL A 39 -12.14 -11.23 15.80
CA VAL A 39 -12.68 -9.87 16.04
C VAL A 39 -14.14 -9.94 16.50
N ASN A 40 -14.93 -10.89 15.97
CA ASN A 40 -16.31 -11.09 16.39
C ASN A 40 -16.41 -11.59 17.83
N ASP A 41 -15.53 -12.48 18.27
CA ASP A 41 -15.46 -12.95 19.65
C ASP A 41 -15.10 -11.79 20.60
N ALA A 42 -14.17 -10.91 20.19
CA ALA A 42 -13.82 -9.71 20.95
C ALA A 42 -15.02 -8.75 21.07
N ILE A 43 -15.76 -8.51 19.99
CA ILE A 43 -16.98 -7.70 20.01
C ILE A 43 -18.03 -8.29 20.97
N GLN A 44 -18.19 -9.62 20.97
CA GLN A 44 -19.13 -10.29 21.87
C GLN A 44 -18.72 -10.13 23.34
N LEU A 45 -17.44 -10.39 23.67
CA LEU A 45 -16.93 -10.23 25.03
C LEU A 45 -17.10 -8.80 25.58
N ILE A 46 -16.83 -7.78 24.74
CA ILE A 46 -17.02 -6.39 25.12
C ILE A 46 -18.52 -6.09 25.28
N SER A 47 -19.37 -6.67 24.44
CA SER A 47 -20.82 -6.50 24.52
C SER A 47 -21.38 -7.05 25.83
N ASP A 48 -20.93 -8.23 26.25
CA ASP A 48 -21.31 -8.82 27.54
C ASP A 48 -20.84 -7.93 28.71
N SER A 49 -19.64 -7.34 28.59
CA SER A 49 -19.14 -6.39 29.61
C SER A 49 -19.97 -5.10 29.66
N ILE A 50 -20.47 -4.61 28.52
CA ILE A 50 -21.36 -3.44 28.46
C ILE A 50 -22.73 -3.74 29.11
N VAL A 51 -23.23 -4.98 29.01
CA VAL A 51 -24.45 -5.39 29.76
C VAL A 51 -24.26 -5.30 31.26
N MET A 52 -23.06 -5.62 31.76
CA MET A 52 -22.74 -5.52 33.17
C MET A 52 -22.50 -4.08 33.64
N ASP A 53 -21.87 -3.24 32.80
CA ASP A 53 -21.61 -1.83 33.11
C ASP A 53 -21.84 -0.96 31.86
N SER A 54 -23.07 -0.53 31.67
CA SER A 54 -23.51 0.33 30.58
C SER A 54 -23.11 1.81 30.71
N THR A 55 -22.45 2.18 31.82
CA THR A 55 -21.99 3.54 32.10
C THR A 55 -20.49 3.75 31.81
N ASN A 56 -19.79 2.70 31.47
CA ASN A 56 -18.35 2.73 31.19
C ASN A 56 -18.04 3.14 29.77
N ALA A 57 -17.67 4.39 29.55
CA ALA A 57 -17.33 4.95 28.24
C ALA A 57 -16.22 4.15 27.52
N SER A 58 -15.26 3.63 28.26
CA SER A 58 -14.12 2.88 27.69
C SER A 58 -14.57 1.59 26.99
N LEU A 59 -15.60 0.90 27.51
CA LEU A 59 -16.14 -0.31 26.87
C LEU A 59 -16.74 0.01 25.49
N PHE A 60 -17.51 1.09 25.38
CA PHE A 60 -18.04 1.55 24.09
C PHE A 60 -16.92 1.95 23.13
N LEU A 61 -15.88 2.66 23.60
CA LEU A 61 -14.72 3.00 22.76
C LEU A 61 -13.99 1.74 22.26
N HIS A 62 -13.77 0.74 23.14
CA HIS A 62 -13.12 -0.50 22.73
C HIS A 62 -13.96 -1.27 21.69
N ARG A 63 -15.29 -1.33 21.87
CA ARG A 63 -16.17 -1.99 20.92
C ARG A 63 -16.24 -1.21 19.60
N ALA A 64 -16.24 0.11 19.65
CA ALA A 64 -16.15 0.95 18.47
C ALA A 64 -14.86 0.70 17.66
N LYS A 65 -13.70 0.58 18.35
CA LYS A 65 -12.43 0.21 17.70
C LYS A 65 -12.53 -1.16 17.03
N ALA A 66 -13.15 -2.15 17.69
CA ALA A 66 -13.34 -3.49 17.11
C ALA A 66 -14.30 -3.46 15.92
N TYR A 67 -15.41 -2.72 15.99
CA TYR A 67 -16.31 -2.53 14.85
C TYR A 67 -15.62 -1.84 13.68
N PHE A 68 -14.85 -0.78 13.94
CA PHE A 68 -14.12 -0.07 12.90
C PHE A 68 -13.07 -0.96 12.22
N ALA A 69 -12.31 -1.73 12.99
CA ALA A 69 -11.35 -2.71 12.46
C ALA A 69 -12.03 -3.83 11.62
N ASN A 70 -13.31 -4.10 11.86
CA ASN A 70 -14.12 -5.07 11.12
C ASN A 70 -14.98 -4.39 10.02
N GLU A 71 -14.62 -3.17 9.60
CA GLU A 71 -15.32 -2.39 8.56
C GLU A 71 -16.80 -2.08 8.86
N GLN A 72 -17.22 -2.29 10.10
CA GLN A 72 -18.58 -2.02 10.57
C GLN A 72 -18.74 -0.56 11.02
N VAL A 73 -18.52 0.37 10.08
CA VAL A 73 -18.43 1.81 10.36
C VAL A 73 -19.67 2.38 11.04
N GLY A 74 -20.86 1.89 10.67
CA GLY A 74 -22.14 2.34 11.28
C GLY A 74 -22.24 1.99 12.77
N GLN A 75 -21.87 0.77 13.16
CA GLN A 75 -21.85 0.33 14.55
C GLN A 75 -20.76 1.05 15.34
N ALA A 76 -19.59 1.26 14.74
CA ALA A 76 -18.52 2.05 15.35
C ALA A 76 -19.00 3.47 15.68
N MET A 77 -19.72 4.14 14.77
CA MET A 77 -20.26 5.48 14.99
C MET A 77 -21.26 5.53 16.14
N VAL A 78 -22.13 4.52 16.26
CA VAL A 78 -23.10 4.43 17.40
C VAL A 78 -22.38 4.36 18.73
N ASP A 79 -21.38 3.51 18.83
CA ASP A 79 -20.59 3.32 20.06
C ASP A 79 -19.70 4.54 20.36
N ILE A 80 -19.12 5.19 19.36
CA ILE A 80 -18.38 6.44 19.53
C ILE A 80 -19.28 7.53 20.12
N ASN A 81 -20.49 7.71 19.59
CA ASN A 81 -21.44 8.69 20.11
C ASN A 81 -21.83 8.37 21.56
N LYS A 82 -22.01 7.09 21.90
CA LYS A 82 -22.29 6.67 23.27
C LYS A 82 -21.09 6.93 24.20
N ALA A 83 -19.87 6.63 23.75
CA ALA A 83 -18.65 6.91 24.51
C ALA A 83 -18.49 8.42 24.78
N LEU A 84 -18.71 9.28 23.79
CA LEU A 84 -18.66 10.75 23.95
C LEU A 84 -19.79 11.30 24.84
N GLN A 85 -20.96 10.67 24.83
CA GLN A 85 -22.05 11.03 25.73
C GLN A 85 -21.68 10.73 27.20
N LEU A 86 -20.95 9.65 27.46
CA LEU A 86 -20.51 9.25 28.79
C LEU A 86 -19.24 9.97 29.24
N ASP A 87 -18.30 10.18 28.35
CA ASP A 87 -17.05 10.92 28.58
C ASP A 87 -16.75 11.87 27.41
N PRO A 88 -17.26 13.13 27.48
CA PRO A 88 -17.09 14.10 26.40
C PRO A 88 -15.67 14.67 26.26
N ASN A 89 -14.75 14.34 27.17
CA ASN A 89 -13.37 14.82 27.14
C ASN A 89 -12.35 13.73 26.78
N ASN A 90 -12.80 12.59 26.33
CA ASN A 90 -11.92 11.47 25.96
C ASN A 90 -11.31 11.68 24.58
N ILE A 91 -10.03 12.04 24.54
CA ILE A 91 -9.29 12.30 23.29
C ILE A 91 -9.23 11.08 22.39
N GLU A 92 -9.06 9.87 22.94
CA GLU A 92 -9.03 8.62 22.17
C GLU A 92 -10.30 8.45 21.34
N THR A 93 -11.45 8.85 21.92
CA THR A 93 -12.74 8.75 21.22
C THR A 93 -12.81 9.76 20.05
N TYR A 94 -12.28 10.98 20.22
CA TYR A 94 -12.19 11.94 19.13
C TYR A 94 -11.21 11.52 18.04
N LEU A 95 -10.08 10.90 18.41
CA LEU A 95 -9.13 10.35 17.41
C LEU A 95 -9.77 9.25 16.58
N LEU A 96 -10.50 8.32 17.22
CA LEU A 96 -11.24 7.28 16.50
C LEU A 96 -12.38 7.88 15.64
N LEU A 97 -13.09 8.89 16.14
CA LEU A 97 -14.13 9.59 15.39
C LEU A 97 -13.56 10.23 14.11
N ALA A 98 -12.37 10.84 14.21
CA ALA A 98 -11.68 11.40 13.06
C ALA A 98 -11.28 10.32 12.04
N ASP A 99 -10.86 9.14 12.48
CA ASP A 99 -10.57 8.01 11.60
C ASP A 99 -11.83 7.49 10.89
N VAL A 100 -12.95 7.45 11.61
CA VAL A 100 -14.26 7.09 11.03
C VAL A 100 -14.70 8.11 9.98
N TYR A 101 -14.60 9.40 10.26
CA TYR A 101 -14.91 10.44 9.28
C TYR A 101 -13.97 10.38 8.05
N TYR A 102 -12.69 10.05 8.28
CA TYR A 102 -11.76 9.83 7.18
C TYR A 102 -12.20 8.69 6.26
N ALA A 103 -12.58 7.55 6.84
CA ALA A 103 -13.10 6.40 6.09
C ALA A 103 -14.40 6.72 5.33
N LEU A 104 -15.22 7.65 5.85
CA LEU A 104 -16.44 8.14 5.20
C LEU A 104 -16.16 9.24 4.15
N GLY A 105 -14.94 9.77 4.05
CA GLY A 105 -14.60 10.89 3.17
C GLY A 105 -15.13 12.25 3.63
N ASP A 106 -15.54 12.37 4.89
CA ASP A 106 -16.13 13.59 5.46
C ASP A 106 -15.06 14.52 6.03
N GLN A 107 -14.39 15.24 5.15
CA GLN A 107 -13.24 16.09 5.46
C GLN A 107 -13.55 17.23 6.45
N ASP A 108 -14.74 17.82 6.38
CA ASP A 108 -15.14 18.94 7.25
C ASP A 108 -15.24 18.48 8.70
N ASN A 109 -15.83 17.31 8.93
CA ASN A 109 -15.97 16.73 10.27
C ASN A 109 -14.64 16.20 10.82
N ILE A 110 -13.69 15.76 9.98
CA ILE A 110 -12.33 15.39 10.46
C ILE A 110 -11.68 16.58 11.13
N SER A 111 -11.64 17.74 10.43
CA SER A 111 -10.94 18.93 10.93
C SER A 111 -11.57 19.46 12.23
N SER A 112 -12.89 19.56 12.28
CA SER A 112 -13.61 20.03 13.49
C SER A 112 -13.40 19.08 14.66
N THR A 113 -13.44 17.77 14.44
CA THR A 113 -13.23 16.75 15.46
C THR A 113 -11.81 16.80 16.05
N LEU A 114 -10.79 16.91 15.19
CA LEU A 114 -9.40 16.97 15.62
C LEU A 114 -9.09 18.29 16.35
N ASN A 115 -9.66 19.42 15.91
CA ASN A 115 -9.54 20.69 16.62
C ASN A 115 -10.17 20.60 18.02
N LYS A 116 -11.31 19.92 18.15
CA LYS A 116 -11.92 19.65 19.48
C LYS A 116 -11.00 18.85 20.39
N ALA A 117 -10.31 17.81 19.86
CA ALA A 117 -9.32 17.04 20.61
C ALA A 117 -8.14 17.93 21.07
N VAL A 118 -7.67 18.87 20.24
CA VAL A 118 -6.62 19.84 20.61
C VAL A 118 -7.11 20.81 21.71
N GLU A 119 -8.37 21.26 21.67
CA GLU A 119 -8.96 22.09 22.71
C GLU A 119 -9.03 21.39 24.07
N ILE A 120 -9.38 20.10 24.07
CA ILE A 120 -9.47 19.28 25.30
C ILE A 120 -8.09 19.11 25.95
N ASN A 121 -7.08 18.80 25.14
CA ASN A 121 -5.70 18.71 25.62
C ASN A 121 -4.70 19.23 24.57
N SER A 122 -4.28 20.46 24.74
CA SER A 122 -3.33 21.12 23.86
C SER A 122 -1.89 20.57 23.92
N LEU A 123 -1.61 19.69 24.88
CA LEU A 123 -0.30 19.02 25.05
C LEU A 123 -0.25 17.63 24.40
N ASP A 124 -1.37 17.14 23.86
CA ASP A 124 -1.37 15.88 23.11
C ASP A 124 -0.98 16.17 21.65
N ALA A 125 0.14 15.57 21.23
CA ALA A 125 0.66 15.76 19.87
C ALA A 125 -0.15 14.99 18.80
N ARG A 126 -0.90 13.95 19.16
CA ARG A 126 -1.57 13.04 18.23
C ARG A 126 -2.62 13.72 17.33
N PRO A 127 -3.52 14.57 17.86
CA PRO A 127 -4.46 15.32 17.02
C PRO A 127 -3.74 16.25 16.03
N LEU A 128 -2.60 16.84 16.45
CA LEU A 128 -1.82 17.73 15.57
C LEU A 128 -1.18 16.95 14.43
N VAL A 129 -0.67 15.75 14.68
CA VAL A 129 -0.13 14.88 13.61
C VAL A 129 -1.23 14.53 12.60
N LYS A 130 -2.42 14.14 13.07
CA LYS A 130 -3.57 13.87 12.17
C LYS A 130 -4.04 15.11 11.38
N LEU A 131 -4.01 16.29 11.98
CA LEU A 131 -4.27 17.57 11.27
C LEU A 131 -3.20 17.82 10.21
N ALA A 132 -1.93 17.50 10.49
CA ALA A 132 -0.87 17.63 9.49
C ALA A 132 -1.08 16.66 8.32
N GLU A 133 -1.45 15.40 8.58
CA GLU A 133 -1.80 14.40 7.55
C GLU A 133 -2.96 14.88 6.68
N LEU A 134 -4.04 15.36 7.29
CA LEU A 134 -5.19 15.90 6.57
C LEU A 134 -4.79 17.06 5.64
N ASN A 135 -4.00 18.02 6.15
CA ASN A 135 -3.56 19.18 5.37
C ASN A 135 -2.56 18.78 4.27
N LEU A 136 -1.73 17.76 4.49
CA LEU A 136 -0.86 17.19 3.47
C LEU A 136 -1.69 16.59 2.31
N LEU A 137 -2.74 15.82 2.61
CA LEU A 137 -3.66 15.27 1.60
C LEU A 137 -4.39 16.35 0.82
N GLN A 138 -4.78 17.43 1.48
CA GLN A 138 -5.41 18.59 0.86
C GLN A 138 -4.41 19.52 0.13
N GLN A 139 -3.12 19.17 0.12
CA GLN A 139 -2.03 19.98 -0.43
C GLN A 139 -1.84 21.34 0.26
N ASN A 140 -2.36 21.51 1.46
CA ASN A 140 -2.18 22.69 2.30
C ASN A 140 -0.84 22.61 3.05
N PHE A 141 0.26 22.55 2.29
CA PHE A 141 1.59 22.21 2.84
C PHE A 141 2.04 23.15 3.97
N ASN A 142 1.75 24.44 3.90
CA ASN A 142 2.12 25.38 4.96
C ASN A 142 1.46 25.04 6.30
N LEU A 143 0.19 24.64 6.28
CA LEU A 143 -0.53 24.21 7.49
C LEU A 143 -0.05 22.84 7.95
N ALA A 144 0.24 21.91 7.03
CA ALA A 144 0.79 20.62 7.35
C ALA A 144 2.12 20.77 8.11
N PHE A 145 3.06 21.61 7.61
CA PHE A 145 4.31 21.92 8.33
C PHE A 145 4.05 22.57 9.69
N ALA A 146 3.15 23.54 9.78
CA ALA A 146 2.85 24.21 11.04
C ALA A 146 2.34 23.23 12.13
N TYR A 147 1.43 22.32 11.76
CA TYR A 147 0.91 21.33 12.68
C TYR A 147 1.97 20.28 13.08
N VAL A 148 2.77 19.80 12.14
CA VAL A 148 3.81 18.82 12.45
C VAL A 148 4.92 19.44 13.31
N ASP A 149 5.30 20.69 13.06
CA ASP A 149 6.30 21.39 13.87
C ASP A 149 5.78 21.66 15.30
N LYS A 150 4.48 21.98 15.44
CA LYS A 150 3.85 22.08 16.75
C LYS A 150 3.83 20.75 17.49
N ALA A 151 3.52 19.65 16.78
CA ALA A 151 3.56 18.29 17.37
C ALA A 151 4.96 17.92 17.85
N LEU A 152 6.00 18.19 17.05
CA LEU A 152 7.40 17.92 17.41
C LEU A 152 7.90 18.85 18.52
N GLY A 153 7.33 20.06 18.64
CA GLY A 153 7.58 20.98 19.76
C GLY A 153 7.04 20.46 21.10
N LEU A 154 5.96 19.66 21.06
CA LEU A 154 5.40 18.99 22.26
C LEU A 154 6.15 17.71 22.60
N SER A 155 6.56 16.92 21.60
CA SER A 155 7.28 15.68 21.77
C SER A 155 8.26 15.48 20.62
N THR A 156 9.55 15.52 20.93
CA THR A 156 10.62 15.21 19.97
C THR A 156 10.74 13.71 19.67
N TYR A 157 10.20 12.85 20.53
CA TYR A 157 10.03 11.42 20.26
C TYR A 157 8.63 11.21 19.66
N ASN A 158 8.53 11.33 18.34
CA ASN A 158 7.28 11.18 17.59
C ASN A 158 7.56 10.70 16.16
N PRO A 159 7.76 9.38 15.96
CA PRO A 159 8.12 8.83 14.64
C PRO A 159 7.09 9.19 13.57
N LYS A 160 5.82 9.20 13.91
CA LYS A 160 4.73 9.56 12.99
C LYS A 160 4.83 11.02 12.51
N ALA A 161 5.16 11.95 13.42
CA ALA A 161 5.34 13.36 13.06
C ALA A 161 6.54 13.55 12.13
N TYR A 162 7.65 12.88 12.37
CA TYR A 162 8.80 12.91 11.45
C TYR A 162 8.45 12.32 10.09
N PHE A 163 7.72 11.21 10.05
CA PHE A 163 7.25 10.62 8.79
C PHE A 163 6.41 11.62 7.99
N VAL A 164 5.38 12.22 8.61
CA VAL A 164 4.52 13.22 7.96
C VAL A 164 5.34 14.43 7.49
N LYS A 165 6.34 14.88 8.29
CA LYS A 165 7.23 15.97 7.89
C LYS A 165 8.07 15.60 6.64
N GLY A 166 8.58 14.39 6.58
CA GLY A 166 9.28 13.86 5.41
C GLY A 166 8.37 13.86 4.17
N MET A 167 7.13 13.39 4.31
CA MET A 167 6.13 13.41 3.24
C MET A 167 5.82 14.85 2.77
N CYS A 168 5.74 15.82 3.70
CA CYS A 168 5.56 17.22 3.35
C CYS A 168 6.71 17.78 2.50
N PHE A 169 7.97 17.43 2.82
CA PHE A 169 9.13 17.83 2.00
C PHE A 169 9.08 17.21 0.61
N MET A 170 8.72 15.92 0.50
CA MET A 170 8.58 15.25 -0.79
C MET A 170 7.49 15.90 -1.65
N ALA A 171 6.30 16.12 -1.07
CA ALA A 171 5.13 16.57 -1.83
C ALA A 171 5.22 18.05 -2.21
N SER A 172 5.71 18.94 -1.33
CA SER A 172 5.68 20.39 -1.55
C SER A 172 6.86 20.93 -2.35
N LYS A 173 8.06 20.38 -2.11
CA LYS A 173 9.32 20.96 -2.60
C LYS A 173 10.14 19.98 -3.42
N GLN A 174 9.75 18.72 -3.48
CA GLN A 174 10.59 17.62 -3.98
C GLN A 174 11.98 17.62 -3.32
N ASP A 175 12.04 18.03 -2.07
CA ASP A 175 13.25 18.13 -1.26
C ASP A 175 13.55 16.76 -0.63
N THR A 176 14.17 15.90 -1.44
CA THR A 176 14.49 14.54 -1.05
C THR A 176 15.55 14.46 0.06
N VAL A 177 16.40 15.48 0.22
CA VAL A 177 17.42 15.52 1.29
C VAL A 177 16.75 15.69 2.65
N ASN A 178 15.87 16.69 2.79
CA ASN A 178 15.15 16.89 4.05
C ASN A 178 14.12 15.80 4.28
N ALA A 179 13.47 15.27 3.24
CA ALA A 179 12.58 14.12 3.36
C ALA A 179 13.32 12.91 3.93
N LEU A 180 14.47 12.53 3.34
CA LEU A 180 15.28 11.39 3.77
C LEU A 180 15.69 11.53 5.25
N LYS A 181 16.17 12.72 5.65
CA LYS A 181 16.53 12.98 7.05
C LYS A 181 15.37 12.74 8.02
N ASN A 182 14.17 13.17 7.66
CA ASN A 182 13.00 13.00 8.51
C ASN A 182 12.51 11.54 8.52
N PHE A 183 12.54 10.83 7.39
CA PHE A 183 12.24 9.41 7.34
C PHE A 183 13.24 8.58 8.17
N GLN A 184 14.54 8.92 8.13
CA GLN A 184 15.56 8.27 8.96
C GLN A 184 15.26 8.46 10.44
N LEU A 185 14.94 9.70 10.88
CA LEU A 185 14.55 9.97 12.27
C LEU A 185 13.30 9.19 12.69
N ALA A 186 12.32 9.03 11.79
CA ALA A 186 11.13 8.24 12.07
C ALA A 186 11.47 6.75 12.26
N ALA A 187 12.29 6.18 11.37
CA ALA A 187 12.70 4.77 11.43
C ALA A 187 13.64 4.47 12.62
N GLU A 188 14.48 5.42 13.02
CA GLU A 188 15.33 5.30 14.20
C GLU A 188 14.55 5.34 15.52
N GLN A 189 13.46 6.10 15.55
CA GLN A 189 12.59 6.19 16.73
C GLN A 189 11.67 4.99 16.90
N ASP A 190 11.23 4.39 15.80
CA ASP A 190 10.38 3.20 15.82
C ASP A 190 10.82 2.23 14.73
N GLU A 191 11.58 1.22 15.13
CA GLU A 191 12.08 0.17 14.24
C GLU A 191 10.97 -0.72 13.67
N SER A 192 9.77 -0.71 14.27
CA SER A 192 8.61 -1.43 13.76
C SER A 192 7.80 -0.64 12.72
N PHE A 193 8.09 0.65 12.56
CA PHE A 193 7.40 1.53 11.63
C PHE A 193 7.95 1.37 10.19
N TYR A 194 7.24 0.59 9.39
CA TYR A 194 7.68 0.22 8.03
C TYR A 194 7.67 1.39 7.04
N ASP A 195 6.66 2.26 7.08
CA ASP A 195 6.45 3.30 6.05
C ASP A 195 7.67 4.21 5.82
N PRO A 196 8.41 4.68 6.85
CA PRO A 196 9.65 5.42 6.64
C PRO A 196 10.72 4.64 5.90
N VAL A 197 10.87 3.34 6.21
CA VAL A 197 11.86 2.46 5.58
C VAL A 197 11.54 2.26 4.11
N GLU A 198 10.26 2.12 3.76
CA GLU A 198 9.78 2.06 2.38
C GLU A 198 10.15 3.34 1.61
N GLN A 199 9.88 4.52 2.18
CA GLN A 199 10.20 5.78 1.50
C GLN A 199 11.72 5.98 1.34
N ILE A 200 12.53 5.60 2.32
CA ILE A 200 13.99 5.62 2.23
C ILE A 200 14.46 4.72 1.09
N SER A 201 13.95 3.47 1.03
CA SER A 201 14.30 2.50 0.00
C SER A 201 14.00 3.04 -1.40
N ARG A 202 12.81 3.64 -1.59
CA ARG A 202 12.41 4.26 -2.86
C ARG A 202 13.30 5.43 -3.27
N ILE A 203 13.66 6.30 -2.33
CA ILE A 203 14.55 7.43 -2.60
C ILE A 203 15.92 6.94 -3.05
N TYR A 204 16.51 5.96 -2.34
CA TYR A 204 17.81 5.41 -2.71
C TYR A 204 17.76 4.66 -4.04
N ALA A 205 16.72 3.89 -4.30
CA ALA A 205 16.56 3.18 -5.57
C ALA A 205 16.59 4.13 -6.79
N ILE A 206 16.05 5.37 -6.64
CA ILE A 206 16.00 6.36 -7.71
C ILE A 206 17.31 7.18 -7.81
N GLN A 207 17.90 7.55 -6.66
CA GLN A 207 18.99 8.55 -6.62
C GLN A 207 20.37 7.95 -6.43
N GLN A 208 20.49 6.84 -5.71
CA GLN A 208 21.76 6.24 -5.31
C GLN A 208 21.73 4.71 -5.48
N PRO A 209 21.72 4.20 -6.72
CA PRO A 209 21.60 2.76 -6.98
C PRO A 209 22.54 1.86 -6.16
N PRO A 210 23.83 2.19 -5.93
CA PRO A 210 24.70 1.32 -5.13
C PRO A 210 24.25 1.09 -3.69
N TYR A 211 23.62 2.10 -3.08
CA TYR A 211 23.12 2.01 -1.71
C TYR A 211 21.69 1.43 -1.61
N ALA A 212 20.96 1.42 -2.72
CA ALA A 212 19.60 0.90 -2.76
C ALA A 212 19.52 -0.58 -2.36
N MET A 213 20.46 -1.39 -2.87
CA MET A 213 20.53 -2.81 -2.59
C MET A 213 20.60 -3.09 -1.08
N ASP A 214 21.51 -2.40 -0.37
CA ASP A 214 21.71 -2.61 1.06
C ASP A 214 20.47 -2.24 1.87
N TYR A 215 19.82 -1.12 1.51
CA TYR A 215 18.59 -0.69 2.17
C TYR A 215 17.41 -1.63 1.91
N LEU A 216 17.24 -2.10 0.65
CA LEU A 216 16.18 -3.04 0.30
C LEU A 216 16.38 -4.39 1.00
N ARG A 217 17.62 -4.89 1.08
CA ARG A 217 17.95 -6.11 1.82
C ARG A 217 17.65 -5.94 3.31
N LYS A 218 18.06 -4.81 3.90
CA LYS A 218 17.78 -4.49 5.31
C LYS A 218 16.28 -4.40 5.56
N ALA A 219 15.53 -3.71 4.72
CA ALA A 219 14.08 -3.60 4.83
C ALA A 219 13.39 -4.98 4.77
N GLN A 220 13.81 -5.83 3.83
CA GLN A 220 13.27 -7.19 3.70
C GLN A 220 13.60 -8.07 4.92
N GLN A 221 14.78 -7.90 5.53
CA GLN A 221 15.17 -8.64 6.74
C GLN A 221 14.43 -8.15 7.97
N GLN A 222 14.22 -6.84 8.10
CA GLN A 222 13.55 -6.21 9.23
C GLN A 222 12.03 -6.48 9.20
N PHE A 223 11.43 -6.56 8.00
CA PHE A 223 9.99 -6.76 7.79
C PHE A 223 9.70 -8.03 6.95
N PRO A 224 10.06 -9.23 7.45
CA PRO A 224 9.94 -10.46 6.67
C PRO A 224 8.51 -10.85 6.31
N ASP A 225 7.54 -10.43 7.13
CA ASP A 225 6.11 -10.72 6.96
C ASP A 225 5.41 -9.77 5.98
N ILE A 226 6.01 -8.60 5.72
CA ILE A 226 5.50 -7.63 4.76
C ILE A 226 6.01 -8.01 3.36
N PRO A 227 5.13 -8.23 2.37
CA PRO A 227 5.58 -8.65 1.04
C PRO A 227 6.27 -7.53 0.24
N THR A 228 5.95 -6.26 0.53
CA THR A 228 6.42 -5.10 -0.24
C THR A 228 7.95 -4.96 -0.28
N PRO A 229 8.72 -5.04 0.83
CA PRO A 229 10.18 -4.96 0.77
C PRO A 229 10.81 -6.05 -0.10
N ARG A 230 10.28 -7.26 0.00
CA ARG A 230 10.74 -8.39 -0.82
C ARG A 230 10.44 -8.18 -2.30
N TYR A 231 9.26 -7.63 -2.61
CA TYR A 231 8.87 -7.28 -3.96
C TYR A 231 9.76 -6.18 -4.55
N GLU A 232 10.02 -5.10 -3.80
CA GLU A 232 10.88 -4.01 -4.23
C GLU A 232 12.33 -4.48 -4.45
N LEU A 233 12.83 -5.35 -3.57
CA LEU A 233 14.14 -5.97 -3.74
C LEU A 233 14.20 -6.81 -5.02
N ALA A 234 13.18 -7.63 -5.30
CA ALA A 234 13.10 -8.41 -6.52
C ALA A 234 13.07 -7.52 -7.78
N MET A 235 12.27 -6.44 -7.75
CA MET A 235 12.22 -5.45 -8.84
C MET A 235 13.58 -4.78 -9.08
N TYR A 236 14.30 -4.47 -8.01
CA TYR A 236 15.64 -3.90 -8.10
C TYR A 236 16.63 -4.89 -8.71
N LEU A 237 16.67 -6.12 -8.18
CA LEU A 237 17.56 -7.20 -8.62
C LEU A 237 17.38 -7.51 -10.10
N GLN A 238 16.14 -7.66 -10.59
CA GLN A 238 15.87 -7.96 -12.00
C GLN A 238 16.43 -6.89 -12.95
N SER A 239 16.44 -5.61 -12.54
CA SER A 239 16.93 -4.51 -13.39
C SER A 239 18.43 -4.25 -13.25
N HIS A 240 19.11 -4.89 -12.29
CA HIS A 240 20.54 -4.70 -12.00
C HIS A 240 21.40 -5.96 -12.22
N GLY A 241 20.89 -6.90 -13.03
CA GLY A 241 21.66 -8.04 -13.51
C GLY A 241 21.63 -9.28 -12.64
N GLU A 242 20.66 -9.37 -11.72
CA GLU A 242 20.47 -10.53 -10.82
C GLU A 242 19.07 -11.15 -11.00
N PRO A 243 18.70 -11.56 -12.24
CA PRO A 243 17.34 -12.03 -12.52
C PRO A 243 16.97 -13.32 -11.79
N GLU A 244 17.93 -14.23 -11.57
CA GLU A 244 17.67 -15.48 -10.85
C GLU A 244 17.36 -15.21 -9.36
N GLU A 245 18.07 -14.30 -8.72
CA GLU A 245 17.80 -13.89 -7.34
C GLU A 245 16.42 -13.20 -7.26
N ALA A 246 16.08 -12.36 -8.25
CA ALA A 246 14.75 -11.76 -8.34
C ALA A 246 13.63 -12.82 -8.40
N LEU A 247 13.80 -13.87 -9.21
CA LEU A 247 12.84 -14.99 -9.31
C LEU A 247 12.66 -15.69 -7.96
N ALA A 248 13.75 -15.94 -7.20
CA ALA A 248 13.67 -16.56 -5.88
C ALA A 248 12.86 -15.72 -4.88
N HIS A 249 13.00 -14.39 -4.93
CA HIS A 249 12.18 -13.49 -4.11
C HIS A 249 10.70 -13.50 -4.53
N TYR A 250 10.41 -13.49 -5.84
CA TYR A 250 9.04 -13.63 -6.34
C TYR A 250 8.41 -14.98 -5.95
N ASP A 251 9.16 -16.08 -5.99
CA ASP A 251 8.69 -17.39 -5.53
C ASP A 251 8.30 -17.39 -4.06
N THR A 252 9.12 -16.76 -3.22
CA THR A 252 8.81 -16.61 -1.80
C THR A 252 7.51 -15.83 -1.57
N ILE A 253 7.24 -14.79 -2.37
CA ILE A 253 5.97 -14.05 -2.30
C ILE A 253 4.81 -14.95 -2.72
N LEU A 254 4.96 -15.70 -3.82
CA LEU A 254 3.91 -16.57 -4.35
C LEU A 254 3.60 -17.77 -3.46
N MET A 255 4.52 -18.23 -2.60
CA MET A 255 4.23 -19.24 -1.57
C MET A 255 3.15 -18.76 -0.59
N LYS A 256 3.16 -17.48 -0.25
CA LYS A 256 2.18 -16.87 0.68
C LYS A 256 0.95 -16.30 -0.06
N TYR A 257 1.17 -15.76 -1.27
CA TYR A 257 0.15 -15.08 -2.10
C TYR A 257 0.10 -15.68 -3.51
N PRO A 258 -0.40 -16.91 -3.69
CA PRO A 258 -0.31 -17.67 -4.96
C PRO A 258 -1.09 -17.05 -6.12
N TYR A 259 -2.06 -16.20 -5.81
CA TYR A 259 -2.90 -15.50 -6.79
C TYR A 259 -2.47 -14.05 -7.07
N ASN A 260 -1.24 -13.68 -6.71
CA ASN A 260 -0.73 -12.34 -7.00
C ASN A 260 -0.33 -12.25 -8.49
N TYR A 261 -1.27 -11.76 -9.32
CA TYR A 261 -1.06 -11.66 -10.76
C TYR A 261 0.07 -10.69 -11.15
N ILE A 262 0.38 -9.68 -10.32
CA ILE A 262 1.49 -8.73 -10.56
C ILE A 262 2.84 -9.45 -10.41
N VAL A 263 2.99 -10.25 -9.38
CA VAL A 263 4.22 -11.04 -9.17
C VAL A 263 4.39 -12.11 -10.26
N LEU A 264 3.30 -12.76 -10.66
CA LEU A 264 3.31 -13.70 -11.79
C LEU A 264 3.71 -12.99 -13.09
N PHE A 265 3.16 -11.82 -13.37
CA PHE A 265 3.57 -11.01 -14.52
C PHE A 265 5.07 -10.69 -14.49
N ASN A 266 5.61 -10.23 -13.35
CA ASN A 266 7.03 -9.93 -13.24
C ASN A 266 7.92 -11.15 -13.43
N LYS A 267 7.51 -12.33 -12.95
CA LYS A 267 8.21 -13.59 -13.28
C LYS A 267 8.21 -13.86 -14.78
N GLY A 268 7.08 -13.69 -15.44
CA GLY A 268 7.01 -13.80 -16.90
C GLY A 268 7.95 -12.79 -17.59
N TYR A 269 7.96 -11.56 -17.10
CA TYR A 269 8.81 -10.50 -17.66
C TYR A 269 10.32 -10.80 -17.47
N VAL A 270 10.73 -11.29 -16.30
CA VAL A 270 12.11 -11.70 -16.02
C VAL A 270 12.52 -12.82 -16.99
N ASN A 271 11.71 -13.87 -17.14
CA ASN A 271 11.99 -14.98 -18.04
C ASN A 271 12.10 -14.48 -19.49
N TYR A 272 11.19 -13.60 -19.93
CA TYR A 272 11.19 -13.08 -21.30
C TYR A 272 12.39 -12.18 -21.59
N VAL A 273 12.65 -11.19 -20.73
CA VAL A 273 13.56 -10.08 -21.03
C VAL A 273 15.01 -10.38 -20.64
N TYR A 274 15.22 -11.06 -19.52
CA TYR A 274 16.54 -11.26 -18.95
C TYR A 274 17.08 -12.67 -19.18
N LEU A 275 16.22 -13.69 -19.12
CA LEU A 275 16.63 -15.09 -19.27
C LEU A 275 16.38 -15.65 -20.67
N MET A 276 15.63 -14.93 -21.51
CA MET A 276 15.25 -15.34 -22.87
C MET A 276 14.49 -16.70 -22.93
N ASP A 277 13.83 -17.06 -21.81
CA ASP A 277 13.00 -18.25 -21.71
C ASP A 277 11.55 -17.90 -22.08
N ASN A 278 11.23 -18.04 -23.35
CA ASN A 278 9.92 -17.74 -23.90
C ASN A 278 8.82 -18.67 -23.40
N GLU A 279 9.14 -19.94 -23.15
CA GLU A 279 8.17 -20.93 -22.67
C GLU A 279 7.74 -20.62 -21.23
N ALA A 280 8.69 -20.41 -20.33
CA ALA A 280 8.41 -20.01 -18.95
C ALA A 280 7.69 -18.65 -18.93
N ALA A 281 8.08 -17.69 -19.78
CA ALA A 281 7.41 -16.40 -19.86
C ALA A 281 5.92 -16.55 -20.22
N LEU A 282 5.58 -17.34 -21.24
CA LEU A 282 4.19 -17.62 -21.62
C LEU A 282 3.39 -18.28 -20.48
N GLU A 283 3.99 -19.25 -19.79
CA GLU A 283 3.34 -19.89 -18.64
C GLU A 283 2.92 -18.85 -17.59
N TYR A 284 3.86 -17.99 -17.16
CA TYR A 284 3.59 -17.00 -16.12
C TYR A 284 2.63 -15.90 -16.59
N PHE A 285 2.71 -15.43 -17.83
CA PHE A 285 1.72 -14.48 -18.35
C PHE A 285 0.33 -15.09 -18.43
N ASN A 286 0.21 -16.38 -18.84
CA ASN A 286 -1.08 -17.06 -18.87
C ASN A 286 -1.65 -17.20 -17.44
N ARG A 287 -0.83 -17.56 -16.45
CA ARG A 287 -1.26 -17.61 -15.05
C ARG A 287 -1.73 -16.26 -14.53
N ALA A 288 -0.99 -15.18 -14.83
CA ALA A 288 -1.40 -13.82 -14.48
C ALA A 288 -2.75 -13.44 -15.10
N LEU A 289 -2.96 -13.78 -16.39
CA LEU A 289 -4.19 -13.52 -17.12
C LEU A 289 -5.37 -14.41 -16.71
N THR A 290 -5.10 -15.60 -16.18
CA THR A 290 -6.14 -16.45 -15.57
C THR A 290 -6.73 -15.78 -14.32
N ILE A 291 -5.90 -15.08 -13.55
CA ILE A 291 -6.33 -14.38 -12.34
C ILE A 291 -6.94 -13.02 -12.69
N ASN A 292 -6.29 -12.25 -13.57
CA ASN A 292 -6.76 -10.96 -14.03
C ASN A 292 -6.79 -10.90 -15.58
N PRO A 293 -7.91 -11.32 -16.21
CA PRO A 293 -8.03 -11.31 -17.68
C PRO A 293 -7.95 -9.92 -18.32
N ALA A 294 -8.13 -8.84 -17.53
CA ALA A 294 -8.08 -7.47 -18.01
C ALA A 294 -6.68 -6.84 -17.94
N TYR A 295 -5.67 -7.57 -17.45
CA TYR A 295 -4.32 -7.04 -17.25
C TYR A 295 -3.61 -6.81 -18.59
N ILE A 296 -3.65 -5.58 -19.07
CA ILE A 296 -3.18 -5.17 -20.40
C ILE A 296 -1.69 -5.45 -20.61
N ASP A 297 -0.85 -5.15 -19.60
CA ASP A 297 0.59 -5.37 -19.71
C ASP A 297 0.94 -6.85 -19.91
N ALA A 298 0.23 -7.75 -19.23
CA ALA A 298 0.42 -9.19 -19.38
C ALA A 298 -0.02 -9.66 -20.78
N LYS A 299 -1.17 -9.15 -21.29
CA LYS A 299 -1.61 -9.44 -22.65
C LYS A 299 -0.58 -8.96 -23.68
N TYR A 300 -0.17 -7.70 -23.59
CA TYR A 300 0.80 -7.14 -24.52
C TYR A 300 2.11 -7.92 -24.53
N ASN A 301 2.67 -8.22 -23.34
CA ASN A 301 3.93 -8.97 -23.25
C ASN A 301 3.77 -10.43 -23.70
N LYS A 302 2.61 -11.07 -23.48
CA LYS A 302 2.30 -12.38 -24.07
C LYS A 302 2.35 -12.31 -25.60
N GLY A 303 1.75 -11.27 -26.21
CA GLY A 303 1.82 -11.05 -27.65
C GLY A 303 3.26 -10.90 -28.14
N ARG A 304 4.12 -10.18 -27.41
CA ARG A 304 5.55 -10.03 -27.73
C ARG A 304 6.32 -11.36 -27.71
N VAL A 305 6.04 -12.21 -26.73
CA VAL A 305 6.67 -13.54 -26.65
C VAL A 305 6.25 -14.41 -27.85
N LEU A 306 4.95 -14.44 -28.17
CA LEU A 306 4.42 -15.19 -29.32
C LEU A 306 5.04 -14.68 -30.64
N GLU A 307 5.16 -13.37 -30.81
CA GLU A 307 5.84 -12.76 -31.95
C GLU A 307 7.31 -13.20 -32.03
N GLN A 308 8.04 -13.21 -30.92
CA GLN A 308 9.43 -13.69 -30.89
C GLN A 308 9.56 -15.19 -31.21
N MET A 309 8.56 -15.99 -30.84
CA MET A 309 8.50 -17.43 -31.17
C MET A 309 8.06 -17.68 -32.63
N GLY A 310 7.69 -16.63 -33.39
CA GLY A 310 7.23 -16.75 -34.78
C GLY A 310 5.74 -17.09 -34.92
N ASP A 311 4.98 -17.16 -33.82
CA ASP A 311 3.54 -17.35 -33.88
C ASP A 311 2.82 -16.02 -34.09
N TYR A 312 2.98 -15.51 -35.29
CA TYR A 312 2.44 -14.20 -35.69
C TYR A 312 0.91 -14.17 -35.67
N SER A 313 0.27 -15.31 -35.95
CA SER A 313 -1.19 -15.42 -35.93
C SER A 313 -1.75 -15.18 -34.53
N GLN A 314 -1.24 -15.90 -33.53
CA GLN A 314 -1.67 -15.70 -32.14
C GLN A 314 -1.26 -14.32 -31.61
N ALA A 315 -0.06 -13.83 -31.94
CA ALA A 315 0.39 -12.49 -31.55
C ALA A 315 -0.57 -11.40 -32.08
N THR A 316 -0.99 -11.52 -33.34
CA THR A 316 -1.97 -10.61 -33.97
C THR A 316 -3.30 -10.59 -33.22
N GLU A 317 -3.83 -11.76 -32.82
CA GLU A 317 -5.08 -11.84 -32.05
C GLU A 317 -4.94 -11.17 -30.68
N ILE A 318 -3.83 -11.43 -29.98
CA ILE A 318 -3.58 -10.83 -28.66
C ILE A 318 -3.46 -9.29 -28.77
N TYR A 319 -2.74 -8.75 -29.74
CA TYR A 319 -2.64 -7.30 -29.92
C TYR A 319 -3.97 -6.66 -30.25
N LYS A 320 -4.80 -7.32 -31.09
CA LYS A 320 -6.18 -6.88 -31.34
C LYS A 320 -7.03 -6.88 -30.06
N ASP A 321 -6.87 -7.88 -29.20
CA ASP A 321 -7.60 -7.93 -27.92
C ASP A 321 -7.16 -6.81 -26.95
N VAL A 322 -5.87 -6.49 -26.91
CA VAL A 322 -5.38 -5.30 -26.18
C VAL A 322 -6.06 -4.03 -26.70
N LEU A 323 -6.13 -3.85 -28.04
CA LEU A 323 -6.71 -2.67 -28.65
C LEU A 323 -8.23 -2.58 -28.53
N LYS A 324 -8.95 -3.70 -28.32
CA LYS A 324 -10.37 -3.67 -27.94
C LYS A 324 -10.59 -3.05 -26.56
N THR A 325 -9.66 -3.30 -25.63
CA THR A 325 -9.74 -2.78 -24.27
C THR A 325 -9.19 -1.35 -24.17
N GLN A 326 -8.09 -1.08 -24.89
CA GLN A 326 -7.43 0.24 -24.91
C GLN A 326 -7.05 0.59 -26.36
N PRO A 327 -7.94 1.26 -27.11
CA PRO A 327 -7.75 1.54 -28.56
C PRO A 327 -6.54 2.42 -28.89
N ASP A 328 -6.08 3.23 -27.96
CA ASP A 328 -4.93 4.14 -28.09
C ASP A 328 -3.60 3.57 -27.54
N TYR A 329 -3.55 2.27 -27.21
CA TYR A 329 -2.33 1.63 -26.70
C TYR A 329 -1.27 1.54 -27.80
N LYS A 330 -0.45 2.58 -27.90
CA LYS A 330 0.51 2.79 -28.98
C LYS A 330 1.43 1.59 -29.23
N LEU A 331 1.91 0.95 -28.17
CA LEU A 331 2.81 -0.22 -28.29
C LEU A 331 2.14 -1.40 -29.01
N ALA A 332 0.85 -1.63 -28.77
CA ALA A 332 0.12 -2.70 -29.44
C ALA A 332 -0.22 -2.33 -30.89
N ILE A 333 -0.48 -1.05 -31.19
CA ILE A 333 -0.67 -0.56 -32.57
C ILE A 333 0.61 -0.80 -33.38
N ASP A 334 1.77 -0.39 -32.86
CA ASP A 334 3.06 -0.54 -33.52
C ASP A 334 3.41 -2.03 -33.72
N ALA A 335 3.15 -2.86 -32.69
CA ALA A 335 3.37 -4.30 -32.76
C ALA A 335 2.46 -4.99 -33.80
N LEU A 336 1.17 -4.66 -33.82
CA LEU A 336 0.22 -5.20 -34.81
C LEU A 336 0.63 -4.88 -36.23
N ASN A 337 1.04 -3.64 -36.49
CA ASN A 337 1.52 -3.22 -37.81
C ASN A 337 2.79 -4.00 -38.22
N ARG A 338 3.70 -4.26 -37.30
CA ARG A 338 4.93 -5.01 -37.56
C ARG A 338 4.65 -6.47 -37.93
N VAL A 339 3.81 -7.14 -37.15
CA VAL A 339 3.45 -8.54 -37.37
C VAL A 339 2.69 -8.74 -38.67
N GLN A 340 1.74 -7.87 -39.00
CA GLN A 340 0.99 -7.94 -40.27
C GLN A 340 1.85 -7.76 -41.52
N ASN A 341 2.99 -7.10 -41.42
CA ASN A 341 3.92 -6.98 -42.52
C ASN A 341 4.74 -8.27 -42.70
N GLN A 342 5.06 -8.96 -41.61
CA GLN A 342 5.79 -10.25 -41.64
C GLN A 342 4.92 -11.42 -42.11
N GLU A 343 3.60 -11.41 -41.91
CA GLU A 343 2.69 -12.42 -42.41
C GLU A 343 2.52 -12.35 -43.95
N LYS A 344 2.99 -11.27 -44.57
CA LYS A 344 2.86 -11.06 -46.04
C LYS A 344 4.12 -11.42 -46.82
N GLU A 345 5.24 -11.62 -46.11
CA GLU A 345 6.51 -12.11 -46.68
C GLU A 345 6.62 -13.63 -46.60
#